data_87e272d290bf618764eb8bdcd53dccd8
#
_entry.id   87e272d290bf618764eb8bdcd53dccd8
#
_cell.length_a   1.000
_cell.length_b   1.000
_cell.length_c   1.000
_cell.angle_alpha   90.00
_cell.angle_beta   90.00
_cell.angle_gamma   90.00
#
_symmetry.space_group_name_H-M   'P 1'
#
loop_
_entity.id
_entity.type
_entity.pdbx_description
1 polymer ?
#
loop_
_entity_poly.entity_id
_entity_poly.type
_entity_poly.pdbx_seq_one_letter_code
_entity_poly.pdbx_strand_id
1 'polypeptide(L)'
;MEYTLTKLPMASIPNCLKLKLINYDTAVSKKSKAYWDTIRPVPLEPEERKDYRMRDSIFEMQKDSLLSQSSIDTLKKRQGNLKPLNIFWKGIHRTHYSKTNTYQWGIESLIKGLEYNTVEGIVLNVNTYFEKYFKKIKTNVIIEPNLRYGFSNGHLNAWANVIFRTRDWETDKKLKRQTWTISGGKRVSQFNKQNPIAALPNSINTLLWSDNFLKIYENYYGSVGFSKRFESGLRFSINALYEDRRPLENTSNFSIIKRDTFTSNYPVERIPAQFTAHQAFIISFDVSFKPGQKYIQFPNRKVSLGSKYPTFSFNYTKGIEHILGSDVNFDKWRFTIDDDRNLKLLGLLKYKLGIGGFLNTKKLFIQDYQHFNGNRTFAASDYVNSFQLAPYYLNSTTLSFYSFGHLEHHFNGLLTNKIPLFKRLNWNLVAGSNAFYVNKTNNYVEVFLGLENIIKIFRVDFVVAYINGKKGFAEFRIGAGGLLGNLLKSNTRGRRGGGGMSLGL
;
A
#
# COMPACT_ATOMS: atom_id res chain seq x y z
N MET A 1 -21.68 -16.22 28.34
CA MET A 1 -20.28 -16.37 27.90
C MET A 1 -19.42 -16.03 29.09
N GLU A 2 -18.98 -17.02 29.83
CA GLU A 2 -18.03 -16.78 30.93
C GLU A 2 -16.61 -16.70 30.39
N TYR A 3 -15.95 -15.63 30.77
CA TYR A 3 -14.52 -15.39 30.44
C TYR A 3 -13.68 -15.97 31.56
N THR A 4 -13.12 -17.15 31.38
CA THR A 4 -12.09 -17.66 32.31
C THR A 4 -10.77 -16.90 32.05
N LEU A 5 -10.47 -15.94 32.90
CA LEU A 5 -9.16 -15.33 33.03
C LEU A 5 -8.21 -16.37 33.64
N THR A 6 -7.52 -17.16 32.84
CA THR A 6 -6.41 -17.97 33.34
C THR A 6 -5.25 -17.03 33.71
N LYS A 7 -5.09 -16.78 35.02
CA LYS A 7 -3.86 -16.19 35.56
C LYS A 7 -2.71 -17.20 35.34
N LEU A 8 -1.86 -16.94 34.37
CA LEU A 8 -0.57 -17.62 34.25
C LEU A 8 0.39 -17.09 35.32
N PRO A 9 1.23 -17.93 35.92
CA PRO A 9 2.21 -17.48 36.94
C PRO A 9 3.12 -16.41 36.35
N MET A 10 3.25 -15.32 37.11
CA MET A 10 3.97 -14.09 36.71
C MET A 10 5.49 -14.18 36.87
N ALA A 11 6.11 -15.33 36.76
CA ALA A 11 7.55 -15.44 36.87
C ALA A 11 8.18 -15.65 35.47
N SER A 12 9.09 -14.74 35.09
CA SER A 12 10.18 -14.88 34.12
C SER A 12 9.96 -14.62 32.60
N ILE A 13 8.89 -13.97 32.14
CA ILE A 13 8.85 -13.55 30.73
C ILE A 13 8.94 -12.01 30.66
N PRO A 14 9.92 -11.45 29.94
CA PRO A 14 9.98 -10.00 29.72
C PRO A 14 8.67 -9.47 29.17
N ASN A 15 8.17 -8.34 29.70
CA ASN A 15 6.88 -7.75 29.32
C ASN A 15 6.71 -7.46 27.82
N CYS A 16 7.81 -7.37 27.08
CA CYS A 16 7.85 -7.20 25.62
C CYS A 16 7.43 -8.45 24.84
N LEU A 17 7.43 -9.64 25.45
CA LEU A 17 7.09 -10.91 24.79
C LEU A 17 5.67 -11.41 25.09
N LYS A 18 4.86 -10.70 25.88
CA LYS A 18 3.45 -11.06 26.12
C LYS A 18 2.59 -10.73 24.89
N LEU A 19 2.48 -11.69 23.97
CA LEU A 19 1.82 -11.55 22.68
C LEU A 19 0.28 -11.75 22.71
N LYS A 20 -0.30 -12.24 23.83
CA LYS A 20 -1.73 -12.54 23.91
C LYS A 20 -2.45 -11.68 24.94
N LEU A 21 -3.52 -11.01 24.52
CA LEU A 21 -4.45 -10.32 25.42
C LEU A 21 -5.58 -11.25 25.89
N ILE A 22 -6.15 -12.02 24.99
CA ILE A 22 -7.26 -12.97 25.25
C ILE A 22 -6.97 -14.25 24.46
N ASN A 23 -7.12 -15.38 25.08
CA ASN A 23 -7.00 -16.69 24.46
C ASN A 23 -8.33 -17.45 24.59
N TYR A 24 -8.98 -17.68 23.49
CA TYR A 24 -10.12 -18.60 23.44
C TYR A 24 -9.58 -20.01 23.23
N ASP A 25 -9.87 -20.91 24.15
CA ASP A 25 -9.54 -22.34 23.98
C ASP A 25 -10.24 -22.87 22.73
N THR A 26 -9.47 -23.40 21.80
CA THR A 26 -9.97 -23.99 20.55
C THR A 26 -10.82 -25.26 20.80
N ALA A 27 -10.67 -25.88 21.95
CA ALA A 27 -11.44 -27.05 22.36
C ALA A 27 -12.79 -26.68 22.97
N VAL A 28 -13.03 -25.39 23.34
CA VAL A 28 -14.30 -24.97 23.98
C VAL A 28 -15.51 -25.33 23.13
N SER A 29 -15.45 -25.09 21.82
CA SER A 29 -16.54 -25.42 20.88
C SER A 29 -16.74 -26.94 20.66
N LYS A 30 -15.79 -27.77 21.08
CA LYS A 30 -15.80 -29.21 20.93
C LYS A 30 -16.22 -29.97 22.22
N LYS A 31 -16.36 -29.24 23.31
CA LYS A 31 -16.80 -29.84 24.59
C LYS A 31 -18.26 -30.30 24.50
N SER A 32 -18.53 -31.43 25.11
CA SER A 32 -19.89 -31.98 25.14
C SER A 32 -20.84 -31.15 26.02
N LYS A 33 -22.16 -31.30 25.81
CA LYS A 33 -23.17 -30.66 26.66
C LYS A 33 -22.99 -31.07 28.12
N ALA A 34 -22.72 -32.37 28.37
CA ALA A 34 -22.46 -32.87 29.72
C ALA A 34 -21.30 -32.16 30.43
N TYR A 35 -20.22 -31.84 29.70
CA TYR A 35 -19.11 -31.05 30.26
C TYR A 35 -19.57 -29.66 30.70
N TRP A 36 -20.38 -28.97 29.89
CA TRP A 36 -20.90 -27.65 30.24
C TRP A 36 -21.90 -27.69 31.41
N ASP A 37 -22.72 -28.71 31.48
CA ASP A 37 -23.66 -28.90 32.57
C ASP A 37 -22.91 -29.17 33.89
N THR A 38 -21.76 -29.84 33.86
CA THR A 38 -20.95 -30.15 35.06
C THR A 38 -20.25 -28.91 35.64
N ILE A 39 -19.79 -27.98 34.79
CA ILE A 39 -19.03 -26.81 35.25
C ILE A 39 -19.89 -25.56 35.51
N ARG A 40 -21.19 -25.62 35.22
CA ARG A 40 -22.14 -24.53 35.48
C ARG A 40 -22.47 -24.46 36.96
N PRO A 41 -22.27 -23.31 37.63
CA PRO A 41 -22.64 -23.16 39.02
C PRO A 41 -24.17 -23.16 39.25
N VAL A 42 -24.95 -22.78 38.21
CA VAL A 42 -26.42 -22.81 38.24
C VAL A 42 -26.92 -23.64 37.07
N PRO A 43 -27.79 -24.68 37.31
CA PRO A 43 -28.37 -25.46 36.23
C PRO A 43 -29.25 -24.61 35.32
N LEU A 44 -29.28 -24.97 34.03
CA LEU A 44 -30.15 -24.30 33.06
C LEU A 44 -31.62 -24.57 33.37
N GLU A 45 -32.44 -23.54 33.35
CA GLU A 45 -33.88 -23.64 33.38
C GLU A 45 -34.45 -24.36 32.11
N PRO A 46 -35.62 -24.96 32.19
CA PRO A 46 -36.24 -25.66 31.04
C PRO A 46 -36.37 -24.76 29.80
N GLU A 47 -36.70 -23.49 29.98
CA GLU A 47 -36.81 -22.48 28.90
C GLU A 47 -35.48 -22.17 28.26
N GLU A 48 -34.46 -21.99 29.07
CA GLU A 48 -33.08 -21.75 28.57
C GLU A 48 -32.56 -22.96 27.78
N ARG A 49 -32.84 -24.21 28.26
CA ARG A 49 -32.50 -25.44 27.53
C ARG A 49 -33.19 -25.51 26.17
N LYS A 50 -34.45 -25.04 26.09
CA LYS A 50 -35.22 -24.96 24.84
C LYS A 50 -34.58 -23.93 23.88
N ASP A 51 -34.21 -22.77 24.40
CA ASP A 51 -33.56 -21.72 23.61
C ASP A 51 -32.20 -22.18 23.08
N TYR A 52 -31.40 -22.84 23.93
CA TYR A 52 -30.10 -23.40 23.44
C TYR A 52 -30.30 -24.46 22.35
N ARG A 53 -31.28 -25.36 22.47
CA ARG A 53 -31.60 -26.34 21.43
C ARG A 53 -32.03 -25.67 20.13
N MET A 54 -32.84 -24.63 20.23
CA MET A 54 -33.34 -23.88 19.09
C MET A 54 -32.21 -23.14 18.39
N ARG A 55 -31.32 -22.50 19.15
CA ARG A 55 -30.12 -21.83 18.60
C ARG A 55 -29.14 -22.81 17.95
N ASP A 56 -28.89 -23.95 18.57
CA ASP A 56 -28.07 -25.02 17.97
C ASP A 56 -28.68 -25.50 16.65
N SER A 57 -30.01 -25.73 16.61
CA SER A 57 -30.71 -26.12 15.39
C SER A 57 -30.64 -25.06 14.30
N ILE A 58 -30.83 -23.79 14.65
CA ILE A 58 -30.68 -22.67 13.71
C ILE A 58 -29.25 -22.58 13.21
N PHE A 59 -28.25 -22.75 14.07
CA PHE A 59 -26.83 -22.73 13.70
C PHE A 59 -26.47 -23.86 12.73
N GLU A 60 -26.91 -25.09 12.99
CA GLU A 60 -26.69 -26.23 12.07
C GLU A 60 -27.43 -26.04 10.75
N MET A 61 -28.68 -25.56 10.77
CA MET A 61 -29.38 -25.19 9.54
C MET A 61 -28.68 -24.10 8.75
N GLN A 62 -28.15 -23.06 9.40
CA GLN A 62 -27.40 -22.00 8.73
C GLN A 62 -26.07 -22.50 8.16
N LYS A 63 -25.37 -23.38 8.88
CA LYS A 63 -24.13 -24.00 8.42
C LYS A 63 -24.36 -24.87 7.18
N ASP A 64 -25.39 -25.69 7.18
CA ASP A 64 -25.76 -26.50 6.03
C ASP A 64 -26.34 -25.66 4.90
N SER A 65 -27.07 -24.57 5.22
CA SER A 65 -27.63 -23.66 4.22
C SER A 65 -26.54 -22.85 3.45
N LEU A 66 -25.47 -22.48 4.12
CA LEU A 66 -24.34 -21.76 3.46
C LEU A 66 -23.65 -22.62 2.38
N LEU A 67 -23.75 -23.95 2.49
CA LEU A 67 -23.20 -24.90 1.52
C LEU A 67 -24.30 -25.51 0.62
N SER A 68 -25.58 -25.13 0.83
CA SER A 68 -26.69 -25.64 0.06
C SER A 68 -26.69 -25.11 -1.38
N GLN A 69 -27.24 -25.88 -2.31
CA GLN A 69 -27.39 -25.46 -3.70
C GLN A 69 -28.29 -24.21 -3.81
N SER A 70 -29.33 -24.10 -2.97
CA SER A 70 -30.23 -22.94 -2.93
C SER A 70 -29.54 -21.65 -2.54
N SER A 71 -28.59 -21.72 -1.59
CA SER A 71 -27.75 -20.55 -1.22
C SER A 71 -26.82 -20.12 -2.35
N ILE A 72 -26.20 -21.08 -3.03
CA ILE A 72 -25.37 -20.81 -4.22
C ILE A 72 -26.21 -20.15 -5.31
N ASP A 73 -27.41 -20.65 -5.58
CA ASP A 73 -28.28 -20.08 -6.60
C ASP A 73 -28.79 -18.69 -6.23
N THR A 74 -29.06 -18.44 -4.94
CA THR A 74 -29.36 -17.11 -4.42
C THR A 74 -28.21 -16.13 -4.62
N LEU A 75 -26.96 -16.53 -4.35
CA LEU A 75 -25.78 -15.72 -4.59
C LEU A 75 -25.57 -15.43 -6.08
N LYS A 76 -25.78 -16.41 -6.95
CA LYS A 76 -25.75 -16.24 -8.41
C LYS A 76 -26.81 -15.24 -8.88
N LYS A 77 -28.05 -15.35 -8.39
CA LYS A 77 -29.17 -14.43 -8.69
C LYS A 77 -28.82 -13.00 -8.24
N ARG A 78 -28.29 -12.81 -7.02
CA ARG A 78 -27.87 -11.49 -6.50
C ARG A 78 -26.78 -10.84 -7.36
N GLN A 79 -25.90 -11.63 -7.95
CA GLN A 79 -24.85 -11.13 -8.83
C GLN A 79 -25.43 -10.55 -10.14
N GLY A 80 -26.59 -11.01 -10.55
CA GLY A 80 -27.32 -10.56 -11.76
C GLY A 80 -26.59 -10.92 -13.05
N ASN A 81 -27.16 -10.47 -14.18
CA ASN A 81 -26.60 -10.74 -15.51
C ASN A 81 -25.35 -9.90 -15.78
N LEU A 82 -24.50 -10.41 -16.66
CA LEU A 82 -23.33 -9.70 -17.13
C LEU A 82 -23.80 -8.54 -18.05
N LYS A 83 -23.39 -7.33 -17.71
CA LYS A 83 -23.64 -6.14 -18.52
C LYS A 83 -22.32 -5.69 -19.16
N PRO A 84 -22.05 -6.02 -20.44
CA PRO A 84 -20.75 -5.75 -21.08
C PRO A 84 -20.36 -4.27 -21.04
N LEU A 85 -21.30 -3.35 -21.22
CA LEU A 85 -21.06 -1.91 -21.18
C LEU A 85 -20.51 -1.40 -19.84
N ASN A 86 -20.69 -2.15 -18.75
CA ASN A 86 -20.13 -1.79 -17.46
C ASN A 86 -18.58 -1.79 -17.48
N ILE A 87 -17.94 -2.46 -18.44
CA ILE A 87 -16.48 -2.47 -18.57
C ILE A 87 -15.92 -1.05 -18.69
N PHE A 88 -16.63 -0.14 -19.35
CA PHE A 88 -16.18 1.25 -19.52
C PHE A 88 -16.21 2.02 -18.19
N TRP A 89 -17.27 1.92 -17.39
CA TRP A 89 -17.51 2.80 -16.22
C TRP A 89 -17.16 2.16 -14.89
N LYS A 90 -17.63 0.93 -14.66
CA LYS A 90 -17.53 0.25 -13.36
C LYS A 90 -16.56 -0.91 -13.35
N GLY A 91 -16.18 -1.41 -14.55
CA GLY A 91 -15.52 -2.68 -14.70
C GLY A 91 -16.49 -3.86 -14.56
N ILE A 92 -15.96 -5.05 -14.73
CA ILE A 92 -16.70 -6.31 -14.58
C ILE A 92 -16.01 -7.11 -13.49
N HIS A 93 -16.77 -7.49 -12.44
CA HIS A 93 -16.29 -8.33 -11.36
C HIS A 93 -17.26 -9.47 -11.17
N ARG A 94 -16.76 -10.71 -11.22
CA ARG A 94 -17.59 -11.91 -11.15
C ARG A 94 -16.99 -12.93 -10.20
N THR A 95 -17.90 -13.59 -9.45
CA THR A 95 -17.56 -14.73 -8.63
C THR A 95 -18.29 -15.96 -9.19
N HIS A 96 -17.55 -16.97 -9.51
CA HIS A 96 -18.12 -18.28 -9.81
C HIS A 96 -18.36 -19.02 -8.49
N TYR A 97 -19.63 -19.11 -8.10
CA TYR A 97 -20.03 -19.81 -6.87
C TYR A 97 -20.20 -21.31 -7.14
N SER A 98 -19.45 -22.13 -6.41
CA SER A 98 -19.54 -23.59 -6.44
C SER A 98 -19.17 -24.16 -5.08
N LYS A 99 -19.72 -25.34 -4.71
CA LYS A 99 -19.37 -26.02 -3.46
C LYS A 99 -17.87 -26.34 -3.34
N THR A 100 -17.26 -26.69 -4.44
CA THR A 100 -15.85 -27.16 -4.47
C THR A 100 -14.89 -26.22 -5.16
N ASN A 101 -15.36 -25.38 -6.09
CA ASN A 101 -14.53 -24.62 -7.01
C ASN A 101 -14.98 -23.16 -7.14
N THR A 102 -14.94 -22.41 -6.05
CA THR A 102 -15.22 -20.97 -6.08
C THR A 102 -13.98 -20.19 -6.51
N TYR A 103 -14.15 -19.31 -7.50
CA TYR A 103 -13.10 -18.40 -7.96
C TYR A 103 -13.70 -17.04 -8.34
N GLN A 104 -12.88 -16.03 -8.37
CA GLN A 104 -13.24 -14.66 -8.76
C GLN A 104 -12.38 -14.20 -9.92
N TRP A 105 -12.97 -13.40 -10.80
CA TRP A 105 -12.25 -12.72 -11.86
C TRP A 105 -12.86 -11.37 -12.16
N GLY A 106 -12.10 -10.50 -12.74
CA GLY A 106 -12.63 -9.20 -13.13
C GLY A 106 -11.70 -8.43 -14.05
N ILE A 107 -12.30 -7.43 -14.68
CA ILE A 107 -11.64 -6.43 -15.50
C ILE A 107 -11.99 -5.07 -14.89
N GLU A 108 -11.01 -4.25 -14.62
CA GLU A 108 -11.22 -2.92 -14.08
C GLU A 108 -11.86 -1.99 -15.11
N SER A 109 -12.42 -0.87 -14.65
CA SER A 109 -13.02 0.13 -15.54
C SER A 109 -11.99 0.70 -16.51
N LEU A 110 -12.28 0.67 -17.80
CA LEU A 110 -11.41 1.21 -18.85
C LEU A 110 -11.22 2.72 -18.72
N ILE A 111 -12.26 3.47 -18.34
CA ILE A 111 -12.15 4.92 -18.13
C ILE A 111 -11.16 5.26 -16.99
N LYS A 112 -11.11 4.43 -15.92
CA LYS A 112 -10.11 4.60 -14.87
C LYS A 112 -8.70 4.27 -15.33
N GLY A 113 -8.57 3.53 -16.42
CA GLY A 113 -7.29 3.19 -17.05
C GLY A 113 -6.82 4.22 -18.07
N LEU A 114 -7.61 5.26 -18.36
CA LEU A 114 -7.19 6.31 -19.29
C LEU A 114 -6.26 7.30 -18.62
N GLU A 115 -5.14 7.59 -19.26
CA GLU A 115 -4.11 8.53 -18.83
C GLU A 115 -3.62 9.32 -20.03
N TYR A 116 -2.92 10.44 -19.77
CA TYR A 116 -2.24 11.19 -20.79
C TYR A 116 -0.83 11.61 -20.31
N ASN A 117 0.16 11.43 -21.16
CA ASN A 117 1.52 11.92 -20.98
C ASN A 117 2.19 12.21 -22.33
N THR A 118 3.31 12.91 -22.32
CA THR A 118 3.98 13.34 -23.56
C THR A 118 4.71 12.22 -24.30
N VAL A 119 4.99 11.10 -23.65
CA VAL A 119 5.72 9.96 -24.22
C VAL A 119 4.80 9.00 -24.97
N GLU A 120 3.62 8.73 -24.44
CA GLU A 120 2.70 7.74 -24.97
C GLU A 120 1.44 8.37 -25.56
N GLY A 121 1.25 9.70 -25.40
CA GLY A 121 0.02 10.39 -25.73
C GLY A 121 -1.13 9.95 -24.83
N ILE A 122 -2.28 9.61 -25.42
CA ILE A 122 -3.36 8.91 -24.73
C ILE A 122 -2.89 7.49 -24.43
N VAL A 123 -3.16 7.03 -23.23
CA VAL A 123 -2.79 5.70 -22.74
C VAL A 123 -4.02 4.96 -22.26
N LEU A 124 -4.16 3.72 -22.66
CA LEU A 124 -5.19 2.82 -22.17
C LEU A 124 -4.55 1.70 -21.35
N ASN A 125 -4.88 1.65 -20.07
CA ASN A 125 -4.52 0.54 -19.18
C ASN A 125 -5.70 -0.41 -19.00
N VAL A 126 -5.49 -1.70 -19.23
CA VAL A 126 -6.47 -2.76 -18.99
C VAL A 126 -5.93 -3.66 -17.89
N ASN A 127 -6.48 -3.52 -16.71
CA ASN A 127 -6.11 -4.32 -15.54
C ASN A 127 -7.14 -5.42 -15.32
N THR A 128 -6.65 -6.65 -15.22
CA THR A 128 -7.51 -7.81 -15.00
C THR A 128 -7.01 -8.60 -13.79
N TYR A 129 -7.86 -9.42 -13.22
CA TYR A 129 -7.46 -10.34 -12.16
C TYR A 129 -8.26 -11.62 -12.19
N PHE A 130 -7.62 -12.69 -11.72
CA PHE A 130 -8.20 -13.98 -11.41
C PHE A 130 -7.72 -14.40 -10.02
N GLU A 131 -8.65 -14.83 -9.15
CA GLU A 131 -8.33 -15.22 -7.78
C GLU A 131 -9.03 -16.52 -7.42
N LYS A 132 -8.28 -17.49 -6.92
CA LYS A 132 -8.78 -18.79 -6.49
C LYS A 132 -8.08 -19.29 -5.24
N TYR A 133 -8.86 -19.74 -4.27
CA TYR A 133 -8.34 -20.38 -3.07
C TYR A 133 -8.30 -21.90 -3.23
N PHE A 134 -7.13 -22.47 -3.08
CA PHE A 134 -6.88 -23.91 -3.14
C PHE A 134 -6.86 -24.49 -1.74
N LYS A 135 -7.95 -25.19 -1.36
CA LYS A 135 -8.15 -25.73 0.00
C LYS A 135 -7.07 -26.73 0.41
N LYS A 136 -6.64 -27.62 -0.51
CA LYS A 136 -5.62 -28.65 -0.24
C LYS A 136 -4.30 -28.09 0.22
N ILE A 137 -3.81 -27.03 -0.43
CA ILE A 137 -2.52 -26.38 -0.12
C ILE A 137 -2.69 -25.10 0.71
N LYS A 138 -3.93 -24.78 1.16
CA LYS A 138 -4.30 -23.60 1.95
C LYS A 138 -3.73 -22.30 1.37
N THR A 139 -3.68 -22.20 0.04
CA THR A 139 -3.05 -21.10 -0.69
C THR A 139 -4.07 -20.41 -1.58
N ASN A 140 -4.10 -19.09 -1.50
CA ASN A 140 -4.81 -18.24 -2.43
C ASN A 140 -3.88 -17.88 -3.58
N VAL A 141 -4.25 -18.21 -4.80
CA VAL A 141 -3.53 -17.87 -6.03
C VAL A 141 -4.25 -16.72 -6.69
N ILE A 142 -3.51 -15.64 -6.95
CA ILE A 142 -4.01 -14.45 -7.64
C ILE A 142 -3.14 -14.26 -8.87
N ILE A 143 -3.76 -14.12 -10.03
CA ILE A 143 -3.11 -13.84 -11.31
C ILE A 143 -3.64 -12.49 -11.80
N GLU A 144 -2.76 -11.55 -12.07
CA GLU A 144 -3.08 -10.19 -12.50
C GLU A 144 -2.41 -9.89 -13.86
N PRO A 145 -3.02 -10.27 -14.97
CA PRO A 145 -2.59 -9.84 -16.29
C PRO A 145 -2.94 -8.36 -16.49
N ASN A 146 -1.99 -7.59 -17.03
CA ASN A 146 -2.14 -6.17 -17.29
C ASN A 146 -1.68 -5.86 -18.71
N LEU A 147 -2.40 -4.98 -19.38
CA LEU A 147 -2.05 -4.45 -20.70
C LEU A 147 -2.03 -2.92 -20.64
N ARG A 148 -1.06 -2.32 -21.31
CA ARG A 148 -0.93 -0.88 -21.47
C ARG A 148 -0.60 -0.57 -22.93
N TYR A 149 -1.38 0.31 -23.55
CA TYR A 149 -1.15 0.76 -24.92
C TYR A 149 -1.05 2.27 -24.97
N GLY A 150 0.05 2.77 -25.53
CA GLY A 150 0.28 4.17 -25.80
C GLY A 150 -0.09 4.48 -27.27
N PHE A 151 -1.05 5.36 -27.47
CA PHE A 151 -1.56 5.63 -28.84
C PHE A 151 -0.58 6.47 -29.67
N SER A 152 0.25 7.31 -29.05
CA SER A 152 1.18 8.18 -29.79
C SER A 152 2.46 7.46 -30.18
N ASN A 153 3.02 6.65 -29.28
CA ASN A 153 4.24 5.88 -29.57
C ASN A 153 3.97 4.49 -30.15
N GLY A 154 2.71 4.02 -30.19
CA GLY A 154 2.32 2.72 -30.73
C GLY A 154 2.81 1.51 -29.92
N HIS A 155 3.31 1.71 -28.69
CA HIS A 155 3.87 0.62 -27.89
C HIS A 155 2.79 -0.13 -27.11
N LEU A 156 2.78 -1.45 -27.30
CA LEU A 156 2.02 -2.38 -26.45
C LEU A 156 2.94 -2.92 -25.36
N ASN A 157 2.53 -2.76 -24.12
CA ASN A 157 3.18 -3.30 -22.93
C ASN A 157 2.24 -4.32 -22.27
N ALA A 158 2.76 -5.51 -22.00
CA ALA A 158 2.01 -6.62 -21.40
C ALA A 158 2.83 -7.28 -20.31
N TRP A 159 2.27 -7.41 -19.12
CA TRP A 159 2.91 -8.08 -17.99
C TRP A 159 1.89 -8.80 -17.11
N ALA A 160 2.35 -9.73 -16.32
CA ALA A 160 1.51 -10.41 -15.34
C ALA A 160 2.20 -10.56 -13.99
N ASN A 161 1.38 -10.51 -12.93
CA ASN A 161 1.77 -10.85 -11.57
C ASN A 161 1.07 -12.14 -11.16
N VAL A 162 1.80 -13.09 -10.59
CA VAL A 162 1.26 -14.32 -10.00
C VAL A 162 1.63 -14.33 -8.52
N ILE A 163 0.63 -14.33 -7.66
CA ILE A 163 0.80 -14.21 -6.21
C ILE A 163 0.25 -15.46 -5.53
N PHE A 164 1.10 -16.18 -4.84
CA PHE A 164 0.75 -17.32 -4.00
C PHE A 164 0.74 -16.88 -2.54
N ARG A 165 -0.44 -16.81 -1.94
CA ARG A 165 -0.62 -16.36 -0.57
C ARG A 165 -1.09 -17.50 0.31
N THR A 166 -0.19 -18.04 1.11
CA THR A 166 -0.48 -19.12 2.05
C THR A 166 -0.92 -18.55 3.40
N ARG A 167 -2.07 -19.03 3.89
CA ARG A 167 -2.59 -18.74 5.22
C ARG A 167 -3.03 -20.05 5.86
N ASP A 168 -2.37 -20.44 6.92
CA ASP A 168 -2.76 -21.62 7.69
C ASP A 168 -3.53 -21.18 8.94
N TRP A 169 -4.81 -21.63 9.03
CA TRP A 169 -5.71 -21.25 10.10
C TRP A 169 -6.04 -22.45 11.04
N GLU A 170 -5.83 -23.68 10.57
CA GLU A 170 -6.42 -24.85 11.23
C GLU A 170 -5.43 -25.68 12.05
N THR A 171 -4.17 -25.74 11.69
CA THR A 171 -3.24 -26.74 12.22
C THR A 171 -2.30 -26.24 13.29
N ASP A 172 -2.14 -24.93 13.42
CA ASP A 172 -1.15 -24.39 14.35
C ASP A 172 -1.71 -23.16 15.06
N LYS A 173 -1.55 -23.10 16.38
CA LYS A 173 -1.80 -21.90 17.17
C LYS A 173 -0.95 -20.72 16.67
N LYS A 174 -0.01 -20.96 15.77
CA LYS A 174 0.87 -19.98 15.11
C LYS A 174 0.36 -19.62 13.71
N LEU A 175 0.18 -18.34 13.48
CA LEU A 175 -0.28 -17.78 12.21
C LEU A 175 0.85 -17.82 11.17
N LYS A 176 0.79 -18.77 10.24
CA LYS A 176 1.70 -18.79 9.08
C LYS A 176 1.17 -17.87 7.98
N ARG A 177 1.89 -16.79 7.70
CA ARG A 177 1.60 -15.87 6.59
C ARG A 177 2.83 -15.74 5.72
N GLN A 178 2.81 -16.36 4.57
CA GLN A 178 3.87 -16.24 3.57
C GLN A 178 3.27 -15.97 2.21
N THR A 179 3.99 -15.22 1.41
CA THR A 179 3.58 -14.82 0.07
C THR A 179 4.77 -14.98 -0.87
N TRP A 180 4.56 -15.68 -1.97
CA TRP A 180 5.44 -15.69 -3.13
C TRP A 180 4.82 -14.82 -4.21
N THR A 181 5.63 -14.03 -4.88
CA THR A 181 5.22 -13.20 -6.01
C THR A 181 6.16 -13.46 -7.16
N ILE A 182 5.62 -13.82 -8.30
CA ILE A 182 6.37 -13.98 -9.55
C ILE A 182 5.74 -12.99 -10.52
N SER A 183 6.54 -12.14 -11.12
CA SER A 183 6.04 -11.19 -12.11
C SER A 183 7.02 -11.04 -13.26
N GLY A 184 6.49 -10.71 -14.44
CA GLY A 184 7.32 -10.51 -15.60
C GLY A 184 6.53 -10.03 -16.82
N GLY A 185 7.27 -9.56 -17.80
CA GLY A 185 6.75 -9.05 -19.06
C GLY A 185 7.42 -7.74 -19.47
N LYS A 186 6.73 -6.97 -20.28
CA LYS A 186 7.14 -5.64 -20.75
C LYS A 186 6.25 -4.59 -20.10
N ARG A 187 6.83 -3.57 -19.47
CA ARG A 187 6.09 -2.48 -18.83
C ARG A 187 6.79 -1.14 -18.98
N VAL A 188 6.07 -0.07 -18.68
CA VAL A 188 6.58 1.28 -18.50
C VAL A 188 6.74 1.55 -17.01
N SER A 189 7.87 2.15 -16.61
CA SER A 189 8.21 2.46 -15.22
C SER A 189 8.65 3.92 -15.08
N GLN A 190 8.37 4.53 -13.93
CA GLN A 190 8.95 5.84 -13.60
C GLN A 190 10.42 5.68 -13.21
N PHE A 191 11.23 6.72 -13.42
CA PHE A 191 12.63 6.75 -12.97
C PHE A 191 12.73 6.56 -11.46
N ASN A 192 11.85 7.19 -10.69
CA ASN A 192 11.71 6.89 -9.27
C ASN A 192 10.80 5.66 -9.08
N LYS A 193 11.40 4.54 -8.68
CA LYS A 193 10.69 3.27 -8.47
C LYS A 193 9.60 3.29 -7.40
N GLN A 194 9.55 4.33 -6.55
CA GLN A 194 8.45 4.55 -5.61
C GLN A 194 7.18 5.08 -6.29
N ASN A 195 7.27 5.42 -7.59
CA ASN A 195 6.18 5.94 -8.42
C ASN A 195 5.42 7.11 -7.74
N PRO A 196 6.11 8.20 -7.38
CA PRO A 196 5.50 9.29 -6.64
C PRO A 196 4.51 10.09 -7.47
N ILE A 197 4.64 10.06 -8.81
CA ILE A 197 3.84 10.87 -9.71
C ILE A 197 2.57 10.10 -10.08
N ALA A 198 1.44 10.56 -9.56
CA ALA A 198 0.15 9.96 -9.87
C ALA A 198 -0.29 10.33 -11.30
N ALA A 199 -0.74 9.33 -12.06
CA ALA A 199 -1.05 9.49 -13.48
C ALA A 199 -2.16 10.51 -13.75
N LEU A 200 -3.27 10.47 -13.02
CA LEU A 200 -4.40 11.38 -13.23
C LEU A 200 -4.04 12.87 -12.96
N PRO A 201 -3.44 13.25 -11.81
CA PRO A 201 -2.97 14.62 -11.62
C PRO A 201 -1.95 15.06 -12.67
N ASN A 202 -1.03 14.18 -13.08
CA ASN A 202 -0.07 14.48 -14.14
C ASN A 202 -0.77 14.69 -15.49
N SER A 203 -1.76 13.88 -15.84
CA SER A 203 -2.54 14.04 -17.07
C SER A 203 -3.26 15.40 -17.13
N ILE A 204 -3.85 15.81 -16.00
CA ILE A 204 -4.50 17.13 -15.87
C ILE A 204 -3.46 18.25 -16.02
N ASN A 205 -2.32 18.16 -15.34
CA ASN A 205 -1.24 19.16 -15.46
C ASN A 205 -0.71 19.25 -16.90
N THR A 206 -0.48 18.11 -17.56
CA THR A 206 0.02 18.06 -18.92
C THR A 206 -0.96 18.71 -19.91
N LEU A 207 -2.25 18.41 -19.78
CA LEU A 207 -3.27 18.92 -20.69
C LEU A 207 -3.63 20.39 -20.46
N LEU A 208 -3.67 20.86 -19.20
CA LEU A 208 -4.13 22.20 -18.87
C LEU A 208 -3.00 23.21 -18.63
N TRP A 209 -1.83 22.77 -18.17
CA TRP A 209 -0.73 23.68 -17.81
C TRP A 209 0.56 23.46 -18.62
N SER A 210 0.56 22.51 -19.56
CA SER A 210 1.75 22.10 -20.35
C SER A 210 2.92 21.60 -19.48
N ASP A 211 2.61 21.06 -18.29
CA ASP A 211 3.60 20.54 -17.35
C ASP A 211 3.52 19.00 -17.30
N ASN A 212 4.46 18.31 -17.93
CA ASN A 212 4.59 16.86 -17.80
C ASN A 212 5.72 16.49 -16.84
N PHE A 213 5.37 16.16 -15.61
CA PHE A 213 6.33 15.73 -14.59
C PHE A 213 6.69 14.25 -14.71
N LEU A 214 5.87 13.45 -15.40
CA LEU A 214 6.06 12.02 -15.55
C LEU A 214 7.25 11.74 -16.48
N LYS A 215 8.35 11.28 -15.91
CA LYS A 215 9.52 10.78 -16.63
C LYS A 215 9.55 9.27 -16.53
N ILE A 216 9.50 8.58 -17.68
CA ILE A 216 9.27 7.14 -17.78
C ILE A 216 10.24 6.47 -18.74
N TYR A 217 10.47 5.21 -18.52
CA TYR A 217 11.24 4.33 -19.39
C TYR A 217 10.52 2.99 -19.56
N GLU A 218 10.83 2.31 -20.64
CA GLU A 218 10.32 0.97 -20.92
C GLU A 218 11.27 -0.08 -20.40
N ASN A 219 10.77 -1.18 -19.86
CA ASN A 219 11.61 -2.28 -19.43
C ASN A 219 10.96 -3.64 -19.65
N TYR A 220 11.75 -4.59 -20.17
CA TYR A 220 11.45 -6.00 -20.03
C TYR A 220 11.95 -6.45 -18.66
N TYR A 221 11.11 -7.15 -17.90
CA TYR A 221 11.50 -7.50 -16.55
C TYR A 221 11.01 -8.89 -16.14
N GLY A 222 11.72 -9.45 -15.18
CA GLY A 222 11.32 -10.63 -14.45
C GLY A 222 11.62 -10.42 -12.96
N SER A 223 10.71 -10.79 -12.07
CA SER A 223 10.99 -10.72 -10.65
C SER A 223 10.39 -11.89 -9.88
N VAL A 224 11.10 -12.29 -8.83
CA VAL A 224 10.66 -13.30 -7.87
C VAL A 224 10.82 -12.74 -6.47
N GLY A 225 9.73 -12.69 -5.73
CA GLY A 225 9.70 -12.17 -4.39
C GLY A 225 9.14 -13.17 -3.39
N PHE A 226 9.69 -13.17 -2.19
CA PHE A 226 9.19 -13.93 -1.05
C PHE A 226 9.02 -13.01 0.14
N SER A 227 7.90 -13.12 0.86
CA SER A 227 7.73 -12.44 2.14
C SER A 227 7.07 -13.33 3.17
N LYS A 228 7.51 -13.20 4.43
CA LYS A 228 6.98 -13.92 5.57
C LYS A 228 6.74 -12.96 6.73
N ARG A 229 5.56 -13.08 7.34
CA ARG A 229 5.19 -12.30 8.54
C ARG A 229 5.04 -13.24 9.72
N PHE A 230 5.71 -12.89 10.81
CA PHE A 230 5.68 -13.60 12.07
C PHE A 230 4.70 -12.94 13.06
N GLU A 231 4.26 -13.69 14.05
CA GLU A 231 3.37 -13.16 15.10
C GLU A 231 4.09 -12.19 16.04
N SER A 232 5.39 -12.29 16.16
CA SER A 232 6.23 -11.33 16.93
C SER A 232 6.16 -9.91 16.40
N GLY A 233 5.55 -9.70 15.22
CA GLY A 233 5.56 -8.42 14.52
C GLY A 233 6.73 -8.28 13.54
N LEU A 234 7.60 -9.28 13.47
CA LEU A 234 8.67 -9.33 12.47
C LEU A 234 8.09 -9.68 11.09
N ARG A 235 8.48 -8.95 10.09
CA ARG A 235 8.27 -9.25 8.68
C ARG A 235 9.62 -9.25 7.97
N PHE A 236 9.78 -10.19 7.11
CA PHE A 236 10.95 -10.37 6.28
C PHE A 236 10.49 -10.48 4.83
N SER A 237 11.20 -9.85 3.90
CA SER A 237 11.01 -10.06 2.47
C SER A 237 12.33 -9.99 1.70
N ILE A 238 12.39 -10.75 0.64
CA ILE A 238 13.48 -10.75 -0.34
C ILE A 238 12.87 -10.69 -1.73
N ASN A 239 13.47 -9.93 -2.62
CA ASN A 239 13.06 -9.82 -4.01
C ASN A 239 14.28 -9.80 -4.92
N ALA A 240 14.27 -10.64 -5.95
CA ALA A 240 15.21 -10.60 -7.06
C ALA A 240 14.50 -10.03 -8.29
N LEU A 241 15.08 -9.03 -8.92
CA LEU A 241 14.53 -8.28 -10.04
C LEU A 241 15.59 -8.20 -11.15
N TYR A 242 15.22 -8.64 -12.35
CA TYR A 242 15.94 -8.36 -13.57
C TYR A 242 15.17 -7.37 -14.42
N GLU A 243 15.85 -6.38 -14.99
CA GLU A 243 15.27 -5.38 -15.90
C GLU A 243 16.22 -5.14 -17.09
N ASP A 244 15.72 -5.22 -18.32
CA ASP A 244 16.34 -4.64 -19.53
C ASP A 244 15.68 -3.26 -19.75
N ARG A 245 16.40 -2.19 -19.42
CA ARG A 245 15.91 -0.80 -19.36
C ARG A 245 16.17 -0.07 -20.65
N ARG A 246 15.14 0.50 -21.25
CA ARG A 246 15.19 1.20 -22.53
C ARG A 246 14.65 2.61 -22.38
N PRO A 247 15.36 3.64 -22.90
CA PRO A 247 14.88 4.99 -22.89
C PRO A 247 13.65 5.15 -23.79
N LEU A 248 12.82 6.14 -23.45
CA LEU A 248 11.69 6.56 -24.26
C LEU A 248 11.78 8.07 -24.49
N GLU A 249 11.37 8.53 -25.67
CA GLU A 249 11.31 9.93 -26.04
C GLU A 249 9.86 10.45 -26.05
N ASN A 250 9.69 11.77 -25.96
CA ASN A 250 8.38 12.39 -26.13
C ASN A 250 7.91 12.21 -27.59
N THR A 251 6.70 11.73 -27.76
CA THR A 251 6.08 11.56 -29.09
C THR A 251 4.88 12.49 -29.28
N SER A 252 4.42 13.18 -28.24
CA SER A 252 3.30 14.09 -28.27
C SER A 252 3.64 15.42 -27.61
N ASN A 253 3.30 16.52 -28.30
CA ASN A 253 3.38 17.88 -27.78
C ASN A 253 1.99 18.50 -27.57
N PHE A 254 0.95 17.68 -27.50
CA PHE A 254 -0.40 18.16 -27.37
C PHE A 254 -0.70 18.62 -25.93
N SER A 255 -1.23 19.82 -25.79
CA SER A 255 -1.91 20.33 -24.61
C SER A 255 -3.08 21.21 -25.02
N ILE A 256 -4.12 21.30 -24.21
CA ILE A 256 -5.31 22.13 -24.48
C ILE A 256 -4.92 23.61 -24.40
N ILE A 257 -4.16 23.97 -23.39
CA ILE A 257 -3.64 25.34 -23.20
C ILE A 257 -2.14 25.28 -23.43
N LYS A 258 -1.69 25.66 -24.62
CA LYS A 258 -0.26 25.75 -24.93
C LYS A 258 0.37 26.91 -24.17
N ARG A 259 1.35 26.62 -23.31
CA ARG A 259 2.18 27.61 -22.62
C ARG A 259 3.61 27.52 -23.06
N ASP A 260 4.21 26.33 -22.96
CA ASP A 260 5.62 26.08 -23.24
C ASP A 260 5.84 24.74 -23.96
N THR A 261 7.07 24.50 -24.41
CA THR A 261 7.50 23.21 -24.92
C THR A 261 7.79 22.26 -23.74
N PHE A 262 7.38 21.02 -23.87
CA PHE A 262 7.63 20.02 -22.85
C PHE A 262 9.11 19.71 -22.69
N THR A 263 9.56 19.55 -21.45
CA THR A 263 10.92 19.07 -21.15
C THR A 263 11.11 17.62 -21.63
N SER A 264 12.32 17.26 -22.00
CA SER A 264 12.70 15.90 -22.41
C SER A 264 12.26 14.84 -21.38
N ASN A 265 12.04 13.61 -21.83
CA ASN A 265 11.58 12.52 -20.98
C ASN A 265 12.71 11.90 -20.12
N TYR A 266 13.55 12.73 -19.54
CA TYR A 266 14.52 12.33 -18.51
C TYR A 266 14.70 13.50 -17.52
N PRO A 267 15.23 13.24 -16.33
CA PRO A 267 15.46 14.28 -15.33
C PRO A 267 16.61 15.22 -15.74
N VAL A 268 16.31 16.24 -16.54
CA VAL A 268 17.29 17.22 -17.09
C VAL A 268 18.06 17.94 -16.00
N GLU A 269 17.50 18.07 -14.80
CA GLU A 269 18.13 18.68 -13.64
C GLU A 269 19.20 17.79 -12.98
N ARG A 270 19.31 16.50 -13.38
CA ARG A 270 20.26 15.54 -12.80
C ARG A 270 21.19 14.89 -13.80
N ILE A 271 20.76 14.73 -15.03
CA ILE A 271 21.54 14.11 -16.11
C ILE A 271 21.49 15.00 -17.36
N PRO A 272 22.63 15.23 -18.06
CA PRO A 272 22.69 16.12 -19.22
C PRO A 272 22.07 15.52 -20.47
N ALA A 273 21.91 14.21 -20.53
CA ALA A 273 21.36 13.50 -21.69
C ALA A 273 20.56 12.28 -21.21
N GLN A 274 19.76 11.72 -22.13
CA GLN A 274 19.02 10.49 -21.91
C GLN A 274 19.99 9.33 -21.57
N PHE A 275 19.59 8.45 -20.67
CA PHE A 275 20.37 7.27 -20.32
C PHE A 275 20.45 6.28 -21.51
N THR A 276 21.53 5.53 -21.59
CA THR A 276 21.70 4.45 -22.56
C THR A 276 20.97 3.19 -22.11
N ALA A 277 20.46 2.41 -23.07
CA ALA A 277 19.85 1.11 -22.75
C ALA A 277 20.87 0.23 -22.00
N HIS A 278 20.43 -0.41 -20.92
CA HIS A 278 21.28 -1.23 -20.05
C HIS A 278 20.45 -2.24 -19.28
N GLN A 279 21.12 -3.23 -18.74
CA GLN A 279 20.51 -4.30 -17.97
C GLN A 279 20.83 -4.16 -16.50
N ALA A 280 19.91 -4.57 -15.64
CA ALA A 280 20.07 -4.49 -14.19
C ALA A 280 19.55 -5.76 -13.50
N PHE A 281 20.41 -6.40 -12.71
CA PHE A 281 19.99 -7.45 -11.77
C PHE A 281 20.15 -6.95 -10.35
N ILE A 282 19.02 -6.90 -9.63
CA ILE A 282 18.92 -6.23 -8.33
C ILE A 282 18.31 -7.21 -7.33
N ILE A 283 18.95 -7.36 -6.18
CA ILE A 283 18.40 -8.08 -5.04
C ILE A 283 18.07 -7.07 -3.94
N SER A 284 16.85 -7.14 -3.43
CA SER A 284 16.39 -6.30 -2.32
C SER A 284 16.02 -7.17 -1.13
N PHE A 285 16.42 -6.73 0.05
CA PHE A 285 16.15 -7.37 1.32
C PHE A 285 15.49 -6.37 2.27
N ASP A 286 14.30 -6.72 2.77
CA ASP A 286 13.55 -5.87 3.67
C ASP A 286 13.23 -6.61 4.97
N VAL A 287 13.52 -5.98 6.08
CA VAL A 287 13.10 -6.42 7.41
C VAL A 287 12.30 -5.32 8.07
N SER A 288 11.12 -5.62 8.56
CA SER A 288 10.37 -4.68 9.40
C SER A 288 9.94 -5.36 10.70
N PHE A 289 10.03 -4.62 11.79
CA PHE A 289 9.70 -5.12 13.11
C PHE A 289 8.83 -4.10 13.86
N LYS A 290 7.64 -4.54 14.25
CA LYS A 290 6.74 -3.79 15.13
C LYS A 290 6.59 -4.57 16.43
N PRO A 291 7.37 -4.27 17.48
CA PRO A 291 7.35 -5.02 18.74
C PRO A 291 6.01 -4.92 19.46
N GLY A 292 5.76 -5.81 20.42
CA GLY A 292 4.60 -5.75 21.28
C GLY A 292 3.25 -5.96 20.57
N GLN A 293 3.21 -6.72 19.48
CA GLN A 293 1.98 -7.07 18.78
C GLN A 293 1.03 -7.83 19.70
N LYS A 294 -0.21 -7.35 19.76
CA LYS A 294 -1.28 -7.98 20.54
C LYS A 294 -2.26 -8.68 19.63
N TYR A 295 -2.82 -9.79 20.08
CA TYR A 295 -3.75 -10.60 19.31
C TYR A 295 -4.95 -11.03 20.16
N ILE A 296 -6.13 -11.09 19.54
CA ILE A 296 -7.25 -11.88 20.02
C ILE A 296 -7.25 -13.17 19.21
N GLN A 297 -7.27 -14.30 19.91
CA GLN A 297 -7.36 -15.61 19.30
C GLN A 297 -8.78 -16.13 19.41
N PHE A 298 -9.43 -16.35 18.28
CA PHE A 298 -10.68 -17.07 18.14
C PHE A 298 -10.41 -18.55 17.81
N PRO A 299 -11.39 -19.44 17.92
CA PRO A 299 -11.21 -20.87 17.59
C PRO A 299 -10.65 -21.11 16.17
N ASN A 300 -11.08 -20.31 15.21
CA ASN A 300 -10.75 -20.46 13.79
C ASN A 300 -9.94 -19.32 13.18
N ARG A 301 -9.58 -18.29 13.95
CA ARG A 301 -8.82 -17.14 13.46
C ARG A 301 -8.11 -16.40 14.56
N LYS A 302 -7.07 -15.65 14.18
CA LYS A 302 -6.33 -14.76 15.07
C LYS A 302 -6.37 -13.35 14.49
N VAL A 303 -6.80 -12.40 15.28
CA VAL A 303 -6.95 -10.98 14.88
C VAL A 303 -5.91 -10.15 15.60
N SER A 304 -5.12 -9.39 14.86
CA SER A 304 -4.15 -8.46 15.45
C SER A 304 -4.88 -7.22 15.96
N LEU A 305 -4.61 -6.84 17.19
CA LEU A 305 -5.02 -5.57 17.82
C LEU A 305 -3.99 -4.45 17.59
N GLY A 306 -2.88 -4.76 16.88
CA GLY A 306 -1.79 -3.82 16.68
C GLY A 306 -0.81 -3.78 17.84
N SER A 307 0.02 -2.76 17.86
CA SER A 307 1.04 -2.51 18.87
C SER A 307 1.08 -1.02 19.20
N LYS A 308 1.49 -0.68 20.43
CA LYS A 308 1.76 0.69 20.87
C LYS A 308 3.17 1.20 20.52
N TYR A 309 4.01 0.35 19.96
CA TYR A 309 5.37 0.71 19.57
C TYR A 309 5.46 1.07 18.10
N PRO A 310 6.45 1.87 17.70
CA PRO A 310 6.70 2.18 16.29
C PRO A 310 7.13 0.95 15.49
N THR A 311 7.05 1.06 14.18
CA THR A 311 7.62 0.10 13.24
C THR A 311 9.05 0.53 12.93
N PHE A 312 9.98 -0.39 13.06
CA PHE A 312 11.38 -0.25 12.64
C PHE A 312 11.54 -1.03 11.33
N SER A 313 12.11 -0.40 10.31
CA SER A 313 12.31 -1.06 9.02
C SER A 313 13.73 -0.84 8.52
N PHE A 314 14.35 -1.89 8.02
CA PHE A 314 15.64 -1.87 7.36
C PHE A 314 15.48 -2.43 5.95
N ASN A 315 15.97 -1.69 4.97
CA ASN A 315 16.01 -2.09 3.57
C ASN A 315 17.48 -2.08 3.10
N TYR A 316 17.88 -3.13 2.41
CA TYR A 316 19.16 -3.23 1.72
C TYR A 316 18.92 -3.65 0.29
N THR A 317 19.55 -2.94 -0.65
CA THR A 317 19.41 -3.20 -2.10
C THR A 317 20.79 -3.28 -2.72
N LYS A 318 21.03 -4.35 -3.47
CA LYS A 318 22.28 -4.62 -4.16
C LYS A 318 22.04 -4.79 -5.67
N GLY A 319 22.70 -3.97 -6.46
CA GLY A 319 22.89 -4.20 -7.90
C GLY A 319 24.11 -5.09 -8.13
N ILE A 320 23.94 -6.14 -8.90
CA ILE A 320 24.99 -7.14 -9.13
C ILE A 320 25.36 -7.16 -10.61
N GLU A 321 26.60 -6.83 -10.91
CA GLU A 321 27.15 -6.81 -12.26
C GLU A 321 27.36 -8.22 -12.82
N HIS A 322 27.33 -8.37 -14.14
CA HIS A 322 27.56 -9.58 -14.92
C HIS A 322 26.50 -10.70 -14.79
N ILE A 323 25.63 -10.70 -13.81
CA ILE A 323 24.54 -11.67 -13.74
C ILE A 323 23.48 -11.33 -14.80
N LEU A 324 23.18 -12.26 -15.70
CA LEU A 324 22.25 -12.08 -16.82
C LEU A 324 22.56 -10.84 -17.69
N GLY A 325 23.84 -10.47 -17.81
CA GLY A 325 24.27 -9.29 -18.56
C GLY A 325 24.09 -7.96 -17.83
N SER A 326 23.85 -7.99 -16.51
CA SER A 326 23.64 -6.79 -15.69
C SER A 326 24.86 -5.85 -15.74
N ASP A 327 24.57 -4.58 -15.94
CA ASP A 327 25.51 -3.48 -15.97
C ASP A 327 25.68 -2.75 -14.63
N VAL A 328 24.84 -3.05 -13.62
CA VAL A 328 24.82 -2.27 -12.38
C VAL A 328 25.65 -2.90 -11.27
N ASN A 329 26.36 -2.05 -10.51
CA ASN A 329 27.13 -2.48 -9.35
C ASN A 329 27.06 -1.42 -8.25
N PHE A 330 26.11 -1.61 -7.32
CA PHE A 330 25.90 -0.68 -6.21
C PHE A 330 25.34 -1.39 -4.99
N ASP A 331 25.52 -0.77 -3.82
CA ASP A 331 24.94 -1.18 -2.55
C ASP A 331 24.27 0.02 -1.87
N LYS A 332 22.98 -0.09 -1.57
CA LYS A 332 22.18 0.94 -0.93
C LYS A 332 21.48 0.41 0.30
N TRP A 333 21.48 1.18 1.38
CA TRP A 333 20.78 0.83 2.61
C TRP A 333 19.88 1.96 3.10
N ARG A 334 18.85 1.60 3.85
CA ARG A 334 17.94 2.56 4.48
C ARG A 334 17.37 1.97 5.77
N PHE A 335 17.35 2.76 6.82
CA PHE A 335 16.66 2.47 8.07
C PHE A 335 15.56 3.50 8.30
N THR A 336 14.36 3.06 8.71
CA THR A 336 13.23 3.94 8.97
C THR A 336 12.51 3.56 10.26
N ILE A 337 11.94 4.57 10.92
CA ILE A 337 11.05 4.43 12.09
C ILE A 337 9.77 5.16 11.74
N ASP A 338 8.63 4.48 11.79
CA ASP A 338 7.32 5.07 11.54
C ASP A 338 6.25 4.62 12.55
N ASP A 339 5.34 5.52 12.86
CA ASP A 339 4.16 5.20 13.67
C ASP A 339 3.00 6.20 13.42
N ASP A 340 1.79 5.71 13.66
CA ASP A 340 0.56 6.49 13.74
C ASP A 340 0.10 6.46 15.21
N ARG A 341 0.40 7.53 15.96
CA ARG A 341 0.15 7.61 17.40
C ARG A 341 -1.14 8.35 17.71
N ASN A 342 -2.14 7.64 18.20
CA ASN A 342 -3.34 8.27 18.74
C ASN A 342 -3.05 8.88 20.11
N LEU A 343 -3.08 10.21 20.20
CA LEU A 343 -2.83 11.01 21.40
C LEU A 343 -4.15 11.35 22.15
N LYS A 344 -5.23 10.61 21.87
CA LYS A 344 -6.57 10.80 22.45
C LYS A 344 -7.11 12.22 22.15
N LEU A 345 -7.31 13.04 23.19
CA LEU A 345 -7.84 14.40 23.03
C LEU A 345 -6.92 15.32 22.21
N LEU A 346 -5.62 15.06 22.21
CA LEU A 346 -4.65 15.84 21.43
C LEU A 346 -4.65 15.47 19.94
N GLY A 347 -5.39 14.42 19.53
CA GLY A 347 -5.53 14.05 18.14
C GLY A 347 -4.63 12.88 17.70
N LEU A 348 -4.25 12.86 16.41
CA LEU A 348 -3.45 11.81 15.80
C LEU A 348 -2.14 12.38 15.28
N LEU A 349 -1.02 11.85 15.78
CA LEU A 349 0.32 12.17 15.32
C LEU A 349 0.82 11.03 14.43
N LYS A 350 1.21 11.36 13.19
CA LYS A 350 1.90 10.45 12.28
C LYS A 350 3.31 10.94 12.04
N TYR A 351 4.27 10.03 12.07
CA TYR A 351 5.65 10.38 11.75
C TYR A 351 6.38 9.25 11.03
N LYS A 352 7.36 9.64 10.24
CA LYS A 352 8.31 8.73 9.61
C LYS A 352 9.67 9.41 9.55
N LEU A 353 10.65 8.80 10.16
CA LEU A 353 12.03 9.24 10.19
C LEU A 353 12.90 8.20 9.48
N GLY A 354 13.87 8.62 8.72
CA GLY A 354 14.74 7.70 8.01
C GLY A 354 16.14 8.23 7.82
N ILE A 355 17.09 7.30 7.80
CA ILE A 355 18.47 7.50 7.41
C ILE A 355 18.84 6.44 6.38
N GLY A 356 19.81 6.76 5.53
CA GLY A 356 20.31 5.80 4.57
C GLY A 356 21.53 6.32 3.81
N GLY A 357 21.97 5.55 2.83
CA GLY A 357 23.10 5.92 2.01
C GLY A 357 23.55 4.80 1.08
N PHE A 358 24.61 5.07 0.36
CA PHE A 358 25.26 4.10 -0.50
C PHE A 358 26.58 3.63 0.14
N LEU A 359 26.78 2.32 0.12
CA LEU A 359 28.06 1.70 0.53
C LEU A 359 28.97 1.48 -0.69
N ASN A 360 28.39 1.35 -1.86
CA ASN A 360 29.07 1.17 -3.12
C ASN A 360 28.30 1.87 -4.25
N THR A 361 29.02 2.57 -5.12
CA THR A 361 28.48 3.34 -6.25
C THR A 361 29.30 3.15 -7.54
N LYS A 362 29.91 1.95 -7.71
CA LYS A 362 30.82 1.70 -8.85
C LYS A 362 30.14 1.89 -10.20
N LYS A 363 28.91 1.37 -10.36
CA LYS A 363 28.16 1.50 -11.61
C LYS A 363 26.67 1.54 -11.32
N LEU A 364 26.07 2.71 -11.43
CA LEU A 364 24.64 2.90 -11.20
C LEU A 364 24.08 3.96 -12.15
N PHE A 365 22.81 3.85 -12.46
CA PHE A 365 22.07 4.74 -13.33
C PHE A 365 21.03 5.53 -12.54
N ILE A 366 20.48 6.56 -13.15
CA ILE A 366 19.54 7.47 -12.49
C ILE A 366 18.36 6.74 -11.83
N GLN A 367 17.91 5.61 -12.38
CA GLN A 367 16.83 4.77 -11.82
C GLN A 367 17.20 4.12 -10.48
N ASP A 368 18.50 4.05 -10.16
CA ASP A 368 19.01 3.39 -8.94
C ASP A 368 19.39 4.40 -7.85
N TYR A 369 19.37 5.71 -8.16
CA TYR A 369 19.62 6.78 -7.19
C TYR A 369 18.64 6.74 -6.02
N GLN A 370 18.99 7.35 -4.92
CA GLN A 370 18.02 7.69 -3.89
C GLN A 370 17.27 8.94 -4.33
N HIS A 371 16.02 8.78 -4.67
CA HIS A 371 15.10 9.86 -4.93
C HIS A 371 14.32 10.22 -3.67
N PHE A 372 14.06 11.51 -3.48
CA PHE A 372 13.10 11.99 -2.49
C PHE A 372 11.76 12.21 -3.21
N ASN A 373 10.69 11.63 -2.67
CA ASN A 373 9.38 11.71 -3.32
C ASN A 373 8.85 13.14 -3.28
N GLY A 374 9.14 13.90 -4.32
CA GLY A 374 8.63 15.25 -4.52
C GLY A 374 7.18 15.26 -5.00
N ASN A 375 6.60 16.45 -5.07
CA ASN A 375 5.30 16.71 -5.66
C ASN A 375 5.25 18.13 -6.23
N ARG A 376 5.02 18.24 -7.53
CA ARG A 376 4.86 19.54 -8.23
C ARG A 376 3.45 19.71 -8.79
N THR A 377 2.55 18.72 -8.58
CA THR A 377 1.16 18.81 -9.00
C THR A 377 0.34 19.59 -7.97
N PHE A 378 -0.81 20.10 -8.38
CA PHE A 378 -1.76 20.79 -7.50
C PHE A 378 -2.36 19.86 -6.42
N ALA A 379 -2.38 18.56 -6.70
CA ALA A 379 -2.95 17.56 -5.80
C ALA A 379 -1.96 17.21 -4.68
N ALA A 380 -2.42 17.25 -3.42
CA ALA A 380 -1.64 16.79 -2.29
C ALA A 380 -1.33 15.28 -2.40
N SER A 381 -0.09 14.91 -2.15
CA SER A 381 0.34 13.53 -2.01
C SER A 381 0.34 13.10 -0.52
N ASP A 382 0.70 11.84 -0.23
CA ASP A 382 0.75 11.35 1.15
C ASP A 382 1.86 12.04 1.94
N TYR A 383 1.51 12.86 2.92
CA TYR A 383 2.43 13.72 3.68
C TYR A 383 3.51 12.94 4.44
N VAL A 384 3.23 11.72 4.85
CA VAL A 384 4.19 10.88 5.60
C VAL A 384 5.17 10.15 4.66
N ASN A 385 4.93 10.18 3.34
CA ASN A 385 5.74 9.46 2.37
C ASN A 385 6.27 10.36 1.23
N SER A 386 5.89 11.64 1.20
CA SER A 386 6.31 12.56 0.14
C SER A 386 6.37 14.01 0.61
N PHE A 387 7.15 14.78 -0.11
CA PHE A 387 7.28 16.23 0.02
C PHE A 387 6.27 16.90 -0.90
N GLN A 388 5.64 17.97 -0.45
CA GLN A 388 4.53 18.59 -1.19
C GLN A 388 4.98 19.64 -2.22
N LEU A 389 6.18 20.20 -2.06
CA LEU A 389 6.73 21.22 -2.96
C LEU A 389 8.12 20.87 -3.52
N ALA A 390 8.73 19.78 -3.06
CA ALA A 390 10.05 19.39 -3.54
C ALA A 390 10.01 18.93 -5.01
N PRO A 391 11.02 19.27 -5.82
CA PRO A 391 11.21 18.71 -7.16
C PRO A 391 11.36 17.19 -7.11
N TYR A 392 10.94 16.51 -8.16
CA TYR A 392 10.95 15.03 -8.19
C TYR A 392 12.35 14.42 -8.23
N TYR A 393 13.30 15.06 -8.93
CA TYR A 393 14.62 14.47 -9.21
C TYR A 393 15.82 15.35 -8.80
N LEU A 394 15.65 16.67 -8.70
CA LEU A 394 16.73 17.63 -8.43
C LEU A 394 17.60 17.24 -7.22
N ASN A 395 16.95 16.77 -6.16
CA ASN A 395 17.62 16.45 -4.89
C ASN A 395 18.06 14.97 -4.79
N SER A 396 17.96 14.22 -5.88
CA SER A 396 18.38 12.82 -5.89
C SER A 396 19.85 12.67 -5.57
N THR A 397 20.23 11.64 -4.83
CA THR A 397 21.59 11.47 -4.32
C THR A 397 22.11 10.05 -4.48
N THR A 398 23.43 9.94 -4.56
CA THR A 398 24.20 8.69 -4.51
C THR A 398 25.22 8.71 -3.36
N LEU A 399 25.11 9.69 -2.46
CA LEU A 399 26.06 9.85 -1.35
C LEU A 399 25.92 8.75 -0.30
N SER A 400 26.98 8.56 0.47
CA SER A 400 27.06 7.54 1.53
C SER A 400 26.12 7.79 2.70
N PHE A 401 25.58 9.00 2.82
CA PHE A 401 24.63 9.36 3.88
C PHE A 401 23.56 10.34 3.39
N TYR A 402 22.33 10.11 3.84
CA TYR A 402 21.23 11.07 3.80
C TYR A 402 20.29 10.80 4.98
N SER A 403 19.48 11.79 5.35
CA SER A 403 18.40 11.64 6.32
C SER A 403 17.13 12.29 5.82
N PHE A 404 15.98 11.83 6.29
CA PHE A 404 14.69 12.47 6.01
C PHE A 404 13.71 12.26 7.17
N GLY A 405 12.76 13.17 7.25
CA GLY A 405 11.70 13.12 8.25
C GLY A 405 10.40 13.67 7.73
N HIS A 406 9.31 13.06 8.15
CA HIS A 406 7.93 13.50 7.89
C HIS A 406 7.18 13.49 9.20
N LEU A 407 6.46 14.57 9.47
CA LEU A 407 5.63 14.74 10.66
C LEU A 407 4.29 15.35 10.25
N GLU A 408 3.20 14.73 10.66
CA GLU A 408 1.84 15.21 10.41
C GLU A 408 1.00 15.05 11.68
N HIS A 409 0.38 16.14 12.15
CA HIS A 409 -0.47 16.15 13.31
C HIS A 409 -1.89 16.58 12.97
N HIS A 410 -2.86 15.70 13.21
CA HIS A 410 -4.28 15.95 13.05
C HIS A 410 -4.89 16.32 14.41
N PHE A 411 -5.37 17.53 14.60
CA PHE A 411 -5.87 18.02 15.88
C PHE A 411 -7.29 17.57 16.25
N ASN A 412 -8.01 16.88 15.31
CA ASN A 412 -9.34 16.29 15.56
C ASN A 412 -10.33 17.21 16.29
N GLY A 413 -10.38 18.48 15.93
CA GLY A 413 -11.28 19.44 16.55
C GLY A 413 -10.80 20.06 17.87
N LEU A 414 -9.65 19.68 18.42
CA LEU A 414 -9.10 20.26 19.66
C LEU A 414 -9.05 21.79 19.64
N LEU A 415 -8.64 22.37 18.52
CA LEU A 415 -8.57 23.82 18.32
C LEU A 415 -9.81 24.37 17.60
N THR A 416 -10.24 23.71 16.55
CA THR A 416 -11.31 24.18 15.65
C THR A 416 -12.71 24.16 16.30
N ASN A 417 -12.96 23.24 17.25
CA ASN A 417 -14.22 23.17 17.96
C ASN A 417 -14.45 24.39 18.90
N LYS A 418 -13.41 25.19 19.18
CA LYS A 418 -13.53 26.46 19.93
C LYS A 418 -14.02 27.60 19.06
N ILE A 419 -13.97 27.48 17.75
CA ILE A 419 -14.43 28.49 16.78
C ILE A 419 -15.80 28.05 16.26
N PRO A 420 -16.89 28.81 16.52
CA PRO A 420 -18.25 28.36 16.21
C PRO A 420 -18.47 27.93 14.75
N LEU A 421 -17.90 28.68 13.80
CA LEU A 421 -17.98 28.35 12.36
C LEU A 421 -17.32 27.02 12.03
N PHE A 422 -16.11 26.78 12.52
CA PHE A 422 -15.37 25.55 12.23
C PHE A 422 -16.01 24.33 12.90
N LYS A 423 -16.53 24.51 14.12
CA LYS A 423 -17.31 23.49 14.82
C LYS A 423 -18.55 23.08 14.02
N ARG A 424 -19.32 24.09 13.51
CA ARG A 424 -20.53 23.83 12.71
C ARG A 424 -20.21 23.11 11.40
N LEU A 425 -19.11 23.46 10.75
CA LEU A 425 -18.66 22.87 9.50
C LEU A 425 -17.87 21.55 9.69
N ASN A 426 -17.56 21.21 10.95
CA ASN A 426 -16.75 20.05 11.32
C ASN A 426 -15.36 20.05 10.66
N TRP A 427 -14.77 21.23 10.49
CA TRP A 427 -13.43 21.37 9.94
C TRP A 427 -12.39 21.10 11.01
N ASN A 428 -11.37 20.32 10.69
CA ASN A 428 -10.28 20.01 11.59
C ASN A 428 -8.97 20.59 11.09
N LEU A 429 -8.15 21.05 12.02
CA LEU A 429 -6.82 21.57 11.73
C LEU A 429 -5.82 20.41 11.60
N VAL A 430 -4.94 20.53 10.62
CA VAL A 430 -3.79 19.67 10.43
C VAL A 430 -2.55 20.53 10.26
N ALA A 431 -1.45 20.17 10.89
CA ALA A 431 -0.17 20.83 10.72
C ALA A 431 0.95 19.80 10.67
N GLY A 432 2.08 20.16 10.07
CA GLY A 432 3.24 19.30 10.05
C GLY A 432 4.44 19.88 9.32
N SER A 433 5.45 19.04 9.19
CA SER A 433 6.68 19.40 8.48
C SER A 433 7.30 18.17 7.83
N ASN A 434 7.95 18.37 6.71
CA ASN A 434 8.78 17.38 6.03
C ASN A 434 10.16 17.98 5.80
N ALA A 435 11.19 17.18 5.98
CA ALA A 435 12.57 17.62 5.78
C ALA A 435 13.44 16.50 5.24
N PHE A 436 14.44 16.84 4.44
CA PHE A 436 15.57 15.95 4.17
C PHE A 436 16.88 16.72 4.21
N TYR A 437 17.93 15.99 4.51
CA TYR A 437 19.30 16.47 4.52
C TYR A 437 20.20 15.47 3.80
N VAL A 438 20.96 15.96 2.86
CA VAL A 438 22.00 15.21 2.14
C VAL A 438 23.36 15.81 2.47
N ASN A 439 23.51 17.12 2.28
CA ASN A 439 24.69 17.91 2.63
C ASN A 439 24.32 19.40 2.78
N LYS A 440 25.32 20.26 3.01
CA LYS A 440 25.12 21.70 3.23
C LYS A 440 24.45 22.41 2.03
N THR A 441 24.67 21.93 0.81
CA THR A 441 24.12 22.51 -0.43
C THR A 441 22.91 21.76 -0.97
N ASN A 442 22.48 20.68 -0.31
CA ASN A 442 21.33 19.90 -0.70
C ASN A 442 20.54 19.49 0.56
N ASN A 443 19.77 20.43 1.05
CA ASN A 443 18.85 20.24 2.17
C ASN A 443 17.51 20.94 1.88
N TYR A 444 16.47 20.46 2.49
CA TYR A 444 15.11 20.89 2.23
C TYR A 444 14.26 20.74 3.47
N VAL A 445 13.44 21.75 3.74
CA VAL A 445 12.43 21.71 4.80
C VAL A 445 11.16 22.33 4.25
N GLU A 446 10.03 21.72 4.51
CA GLU A 446 8.72 22.34 4.29
C GLU A 446 7.86 22.22 5.55
N VAL A 447 7.05 23.25 5.77
CA VAL A 447 6.06 23.28 6.83
C VAL A 447 4.70 23.52 6.21
N PHE A 448 3.67 22.92 6.77
CA PHE A 448 2.33 23.05 6.26
C PHE A 448 1.30 23.22 7.38
N LEU A 449 0.25 23.95 7.04
CA LEU A 449 -0.93 24.14 7.86
C LEU A 449 -2.15 23.97 6.97
N GLY A 450 -3.11 23.15 7.37
CA GLY A 450 -4.26 22.86 6.55
C GLY A 450 -5.54 22.62 7.33
N LEU A 451 -6.63 22.62 6.58
CA LEU A 451 -7.96 22.27 7.05
C LEU A 451 -8.44 21.01 6.34
N GLU A 452 -8.88 20.03 7.10
CA GLU A 452 -9.49 18.80 6.60
C GLU A 452 -11.00 18.76 6.91
N ASN A 453 -11.71 17.81 6.30
CA ASN A 453 -13.16 17.65 6.33
C ASN A 453 -13.93 18.79 5.64
N ILE A 454 -13.30 19.55 4.76
CA ILE A 454 -13.97 20.54 3.93
C ILE A 454 -14.99 19.78 3.06
N ILE A 455 -16.30 20.10 3.26
CA ILE A 455 -17.42 19.36 2.64
C ILE A 455 -17.32 17.84 2.88
N LYS A 456 -16.70 17.40 4.00
CA LYS A 456 -16.43 16.00 4.39
C LYS A 456 -15.51 15.21 3.44
N ILE A 457 -14.96 15.84 2.42
CA ILE A 457 -14.27 15.18 1.29
C ILE A 457 -12.86 15.74 1.10
N PHE A 458 -12.71 17.07 1.16
CA PHE A 458 -11.50 17.76 0.79
C PHE A 458 -10.64 18.14 1.98
N ARG A 459 -9.36 18.26 1.68
CA ARG A 459 -8.36 18.89 2.53
C ARG A 459 -7.65 19.95 1.71
N VAL A 460 -7.38 21.11 2.30
CA VAL A 460 -6.62 22.20 1.70
C VAL A 460 -5.50 22.57 2.65
N ASP A 461 -4.28 22.56 2.16
CA ASP A 461 -3.08 22.87 2.93
C ASP A 461 -2.34 24.03 2.28
N PHE A 462 -1.84 24.95 3.10
CA PHE A 462 -0.86 25.94 2.72
C PHE A 462 0.52 25.42 3.12
N VAL A 463 1.41 25.30 2.16
CA VAL A 463 2.74 24.72 2.33
C VAL A 463 3.80 25.77 1.99
N VAL A 464 4.80 25.89 2.86
CA VAL A 464 5.94 26.78 2.65
C VAL A 464 7.21 25.95 2.68
N ALA A 465 8.04 26.08 1.64
CA ALA A 465 9.28 25.35 1.49
C ALA A 465 10.51 26.24 1.70
N TYR A 466 11.55 25.67 2.26
CA TYR A 466 12.88 26.25 2.42
C TYR A 466 13.90 25.31 1.78
N ILE A 467 14.73 25.88 0.90
CA ILE A 467 15.75 25.16 0.14
C ILE A 467 17.10 25.71 0.55
N ASN A 468 18.01 24.89 1.05
CA ASN A 468 19.34 25.29 1.52
C ASN A 468 19.31 26.49 2.50
N GLY A 469 18.32 26.46 3.41
CA GLY A 469 18.10 27.50 4.43
C GLY A 469 17.47 28.81 3.92
N LYS A 470 17.18 28.93 2.61
CA LYS A 470 16.53 30.09 2.02
C LYS A 470 15.05 29.80 1.74
N LYS A 471 14.17 30.80 1.89
CA LYS A 471 12.77 30.68 1.52
C LYS A 471 12.65 30.36 0.02
N GLY A 472 12.00 29.26 -0.29
CA GLY A 472 11.71 28.79 -1.64
C GLY A 472 10.30 29.13 -2.07
N PHE A 473 9.43 28.12 -2.18
CA PHE A 473 8.07 28.22 -2.69
C PHE A 473 7.05 28.29 -1.54
N ALA A 474 5.90 28.89 -1.82
CA ALA A 474 4.73 28.81 -0.95
C ALA A 474 3.50 28.61 -1.84
N GLU A 475 2.79 27.50 -1.65
CA GLU A 475 1.68 27.12 -2.53
C GLU A 475 0.58 26.39 -1.75
N PHE A 476 -0.62 26.38 -2.32
CA PHE A 476 -1.71 25.55 -1.81
C PHE A 476 -1.68 24.15 -2.43
N ARG A 477 -2.09 23.18 -1.60
CA ARG A 477 -2.30 21.78 -2.04
C ARG A 477 -3.72 21.36 -1.71
N ILE A 478 -4.37 20.68 -2.66
CA ILE A 478 -5.72 20.14 -2.49
C ILE A 478 -5.63 18.63 -2.41
N GLY A 479 -6.09 18.06 -1.31
CA GLY A 479 -6.06 16.62 -1.04
C GLY A 479 -7.43 16.05 -0.76
N ALA A 480 -7.51 14.71 -0.77
CA ALA A 480 -8.67 13.99 -0.29
C ALA A 480 -8.55 13.83 1.23
N GLY A 481 -9.49 14.44 1.97
CA GLY A 481 -9.60 14.35 3.43
C GLY A 481 -10.86 13.59 3.86
N GLY A 482 -11.05 13.43 5.18
CA GLY A 482 -12.28 12.91 5.76
C GLY A 482 -12.75 11.56 5.22
N LEU A 483 -14.01 11.50 4.83
CA LEU A 483 -14.68 10.28 4.36
C LEU A 483 -14.05 9.70 3.09
N LEU A 484 -13.69 10.55 2.13
CA LEU A 484 -13.12 10.11 0.85
C LEU A 484 -11.69 9.59 1.02
N GLY A 485 -10.88 10.23 1.85
CA GLY A 485 -9.55 9.75 2.19
C GLY A 485 -9.60 8.36 2.85
N ASN A 486 -10.59 8.13 3.72
CA ASN A 486 -10.82 6.83 4.35
C ASN A 486 -11.36 5.79 3.37
N LEU A 487 -12.26 6.14 2.46
CA LEU A 487 -12.79 5.25 1.42
C LEU A 487 -11.72 4.86 0.38
N LEU A 488 -10.91 5.81 -0.06
CA LEU A 488 -9.80 5.54 -0.98
C LEU A 488 -8.73 4.65 -0.31
N LYS A 489 -8.39 4.91 0.96
CA LYS A 489 -7.50 4.05 1.76
C LYS A 489 -8.12 2.68 2.04
N SER A 490 -9.43 2.58 2.27
CA SER A 490 -10.16 1.34 2.49
C SER A 490 -10.21 0.48 1.22
N ASN A 491 -10.48 1.07 0.06
CA ASN A 491 -10.50 0.34 -1.21
C ASN A 491 -9.10 -0.16 -1.62
N THR A 492 -8.07 0.62 -1.35
CA THR A 492 -6.68 0.17 -1.53
C THR A 492 -6.27 -0.87 -0.47
N ARG A 493 -6.79 -0.80 0.77
CA ARG A 493 -6.57 -1.82 1.81
C ARG A 493 -7.42 -3.07 1.60
N GLY A 494 -8.63 -2.99 1.10
CA GLY A 494 -9.49 -4.14 0.77
C GLY A 494 -8.89 -5.02 -0.34
N ARG A 495 -8.34 -4.42 -1.37
CA ARG A 495 -7.56 -5.10 -2.43
C ARG A 495 -6.12 -5.43 -2.01
N ARG A 496 -5.46 -4.58 -1.20
CA ARG A 496 -4.12 -4.79 -0.62
C ARG A 496 -4.13 -5.56 0.70
N GLY A 497 -5.27 -5.99 1.21
CA GLY A 497 -5.37 -6.95 2.34
C GLY A 497 -4.70 -8.29 2.05
N GLY A 498 -4.28 -8.46 0.86
CA GLY A 498 -3.18 -9.26 0.45
C GLY A 498 -1.97 -8.40 0.22
N GLY A 499 -0.95 -8.55 1.06
CA GLY A 499 0.34 -7.90 0.98
C GLY A 499 0.87 -7.71 -0.44
N GLY A 500 0.32 -6.70 -1.12
CA GLY A 500 0.99 -6.11 -2.24
C GLY A 500 2.26 -5.54 -1.65
N MET A 501 3.42 -6.10 -1.99
CA MET A 501 4.64 -5.37 -1.88
C MET A 501 4.40 -4.06 -2.62
N SER A 502 4.14 -2.95 -1.90
CA SER A 502 4.67 -1.71 -2.38
C SER A 502 6.16 -2.00 -2.43
N LEU A 503 6.70 -2.15 -3.62
CA LEU A 503 8.13 -2.05 -3.85
C LEU A 503 8.49 -0.64 -3.36
N GLY A 504 8.64 -0.48 -2.06
CA GLY A 504 9.36 0.60 -1.46
C GLY A 504 10.81 0.27 -1.67
N LEU A 505 11.25 0.42 -2.89
CA LEU A 505 12.67 0.47 -3.23
C LEU A 505 13.18 1.86 -2.96
#